data_3cfbf677a9cf562fc09deaa13b420686
#
_entry.id   3cfbf677a9cf562fc09deaa13b420686
#
_cell.length_a   1.000
_cell.length_b   1.000
_cell.length_c   1.000
_cell.angle_alpha   90.00
_cell.angle_beta   90.00
_cell.angle_gamma   90.00
#
_symmetry.space_group_name_H-M   'P 1'
#
loop_
_entity.id
_entity.type
_entity.pdbx_description
1 polymer ?
#
loop_
_entity_poly.entity_id
_entity_poly.type
_entity_poly.pdbx_seq_one_letter_code
_entity_poly.pdbx_strand_id
1 'polypeptide(L)'
;MSEEPLPGPRCWFAANLGWLRDPAGYHARQRQRFGDPLGGWLGRLRLALTGSPAGVRQVFAAPLDTYAPVGVDLAGMLGAEALPVLEGAAHLALRRRVNAVLLEGEAAQAGPAILAIARAEIAAWPRGRAMPAGPLLQRLSFAVIMRVVFGVIAPGRAEAYRAAFARLARHAGIGLVLLPALRRDLGPWSPWRRFLEARATVHRLIAEDLAAARASSDAARFDTLARLAALREADGAPSLSDAAIRDTLVVLLSAGHESTAAAMAWALLHCWATPGVLPRLRAELDGCDGAAASLLRLPFLEACAREALRIAPVAPMMVRQLARPMTLAGHDLPAGMLVGASAELAHADPAVFPEPEKFRPERFLDARFRAHEFFPFGGGRRLCPGARLALEEIRLVLAVLARTPGLALADHRPPRRVFSGPLLAPSRGGPRILLQEQAT
;
A
#
# COMPACT_ATOMS: atom_id res chain seq x y z
N MET A 1 -30.71 26.90 8.76
CA MET A 1 -29.27 26.91 9.04
C MET A 1 -28.60 27.08 7.67
N SER A 2 -27.87 28.17 7.46
CA SER A 2 -27.20 28.47 6.20
C SER A 2 -26.10 27.44 5.99
N GLU A 3 -26.22 26.61 4.92
CA GLU A 3 -25.16 25.74 4.45
C GLU A 3 -23.99 26.61 3.94
N GLU A 4 -23.11 27.05 4.82
CA GLU A 4 -21.85 27.60 4.34
C GLU A 4 -21.07 26.44 3.68
N PRO A 5 -20.81 26.51 2.38
CA PRO A 5 -20.07 25.48 1.69
C PRO A 5 -18.67 25.39 2.28
N LEU A 6 -18.18 24.16 2.51
CA LEU A 6 -16.81 23.93 2.97
C LEU A 6 -15.82 24.84 2.21
N PRO A 7 -14.98 25.59 2.93
CA PRO A 7 -14.00 26.48 2.31
C PRO A 7 -12.98 25.67 1.49
N GLY A 8 -12.74 26.11 0.25
CA GLY A 8 -11.85 25.40 -0.65
C GLY A 8 -11.88 25.91 -2.09
N PRO A 9 -11.05 25.32 -2.99
CA PRO A 9 -10.98 25.72 -4.39
C PRO A 9 -12.32 25.49 -5.10
N ARG A 10 -12.79 26.52 -5.83
CA ARG A 10 -14.09 26.48 -6.54
C ARG A 10 -14.03 25.70 -7.85
N CYS A 11 -12.91 25.72 -8.56
CA CYS A 11 -12.75 25.09 -9.87
C CYS A 11 -12.13 23.69 -9.73
N TRP A 12 -12.92 22.66 -10.06
CA TRP A 12 -12.48 21.26 -10.01
C TRP A 12 -11.26 20.97 -10.89
N PHE A 13 -11.20 21.55 -12.09
CA PHE A 13 -10.09 21.33 -13.01
C PHE A 13 -8.77 21.90 -12.48
N ALA A 14 -8.79 23.15 -12.01
CA ALA A 14 -7.62 23.78 -11.40
C ALA A 14 -7.16 23.04 -10.12
N ALA A 15 -8.11 22.57 -9.30
CA ALA A 15 -7.81 21.81 -8.10
C ALA A 15 -7.11 20.48 -8.40
N ASN A 16 -7.66 19.69 -9.31
CA ASN A 16 -7.06 18.42 -9.71
C ASN A 16 -5.70 18.63 -10.40
N LEU A 17 -5.58 19.63 -11.28
CA LEU A 17 -4.32 19.94 -11.94
C LEU A 17 -3.25 20.40 -10.95
N GLY A 18 -3.63 21.22 -9.95
CA GLY A 18 -2.75 21.66 -8.87
C GLY A 18 -2.23 20.48 -8.06
N TRP A 19 -3.10 19.55 -7.71
CA TRP A 19 -2.72 18.34 -6.97
C TRP A 19 -1.85 17.40 -7.80
N LEU A 20 -2.15 17.19 -9.08
CA LEU A 20 -1.32 16.36 -9.96
C LEU A 20 0.10 16.94 -10.18
N ARG A 21 0.23 18.28 -10.20
CA ARG A 21 1.54 18.95 -10.35
C ARG A 21 2.39 18.91 -9.10
N ASP A 22 1.76 18.97 -7.93
CA ASP A 22 2.45 18.96 -6.63
C ASP A 22 1.67 18.11 -5.63
N PRO A 23 1.75 16.79 -5.75
CA PRO A 23 1.03 15.88 -4.87
C PRO A 23 1.36 16.07 -3.39
N ALA A 24 2.60 16.41 -3.09
CA ALA A 24 3.09 16.52 -1.71
C ALA A 24 2.75 17.83 -1.00
N GLY A 25 2.64 18.94 -1.75
CA GLY A 25 2.48 20.28 -1.15
C GLY A 25 1.11 20.91 -1.39
N TYR A 26 0.34 20.42 -2.35
CA TYR A 26 -0.92 21.06 -2.75
C TYR A 26 -1.91 21.17 -1.57
N HIS A 27 -2.25 20.07 -0.92
CA HIS A 27 -3.22 20.06 0.17
C HIS A 27 -2.73 20.84 1.40
N ALA A 28 -1.43 20.83 1.69
CA ALA A 28 -0.85 21.62 2.75
C ALA A 28 -1.07 23.13 2.54
N ARG A 29 -0.80 23.63 1.31
CA ARG A 29 -1.08 25.04 0.97
C ARG A 29 -2.57 25.38 0.99
N GLN A 30 -3.43 24.46 0.56
CA GLN A 30 -4.88 24.69 0.63
C GLN A 30 -5.36 24.72 2.09
N ARG A 31 -4.84 23.83 2.96
CA ARG A 31 -5.15 23.85 4.39
C ARG A 31 -4.74 25.17 5.08
N GLN A 32 -3.56 25.70 4.74
CA GLN A 32 -3.13 27.01 5.24
C GLN A 32 -4.07 28.14 4.85
N ARG A 33 -4.64 28.07 3.64
CA ARG A 33 -5.55 29.09 3.13
C ARG A 33 -7.00 28.96 3.62
N PHE A 34 -7.50 27.75 3.74
CA PHE A 34 -8.92 27.46 3.93
C PHE A 34 -9.26 26.75 5.24
N GLY A 35 -8.26 26.28 5.99
CA GLY A 35 -8.47 25.57 7.25
C GLY A 35 -8.63 24.06 7.09
N ASP A 36 -9.09 23.41 8.19
CA ASP A 36 -9.37 21.99 8.29
C ASP A 36 -10.75 21.81 8.97
N PRO A 37 -11.73 21.14 8.38
CA PRO A 37 -11.65 20.38 7.13
C PRO A 37 -11.57 21.26 5.87
N LEU A 38 -10.84 20.75 4.87
CA LEU A 38 -10.62 21.40 3.59
C LEU A 38 -11.63 20.91 2.56
N GLY A 39 -12.37 21.82 1.93
CA GLY A 39 -13.13 21.54 0.71
C GLY A 39 -12.21 21.29 -0.48
N GLY A 40 -12.55 20.34 -1.35
CA GLY A 40 -11.73 20.01 -2.51
C GLY A 40 -12.51 19.27 -3.59
N TRP A 41 -11.76 18.63 -4.48
CA TRP A 41 -12.29 17.87 -5.61
C TRP A 41 -11.43 16.62 -5.86
N LEU A 42 -12.10 15.52 -6.16
CA LEU A 42 -11.49 14.32 -6.72
C LEU A 42 -12.23 14.01 -8.03
N GLY A 43 -11.56 14.25 -9.16
CA GLY A 43 -12.26 14.32 -10.43
C GLY A 43 -13.31 15.45 -10.42
N ARG A 44 -14.57 15.11 -10.68
CA ARG A 44 -15.71 16.03 -10.61
C ARG A 44 -16.52 15.95 -9.31
N LEU A 45 -16.15 15.06 -8.41
CA LEU A 45 -16.83 14.89 -7.14
C LEU A 45 -16.29 15.85 -6.08
N ARG A 46 -17.19 16.46 -5.31
CA ARG A 46 -16.84 17.29 -4.15
C ARG A 46 -16.21 16.42 -3.09
N LEU A 47 -15.16 16.91 -2.44
CA LEU A 47 -14.40 16.21 -1.41
C LEU A 47 -14.27 17.09 -0.17
N ALA A 48 -14.60 16.56 1.01
CA ALA A 48 -14.19 17.10 2.30
C ALA A 48 -12.97 16.32 2.78
N LEU A 49 -11.85 17.00 3.02
CA LEU A 49 -10.61 16.38 3.44
C LEU A 49 -10.16 16.92 4.79
N THR A 50 -9.82 16.05 5.72
CA THR A 50 -9.29 16.43 7.04
C THR A 50 -7.96 15.77 7.33
N GLY A 51 -7.06 16.48 8.01
CA GLY A 51 -5.83 15.96 8.61
C GLY A 51 -5.82 16.13 10.12
N SER A 52 -6.82 16.80 10.71
CA SER A 52 -6.89 16.97 12.16
C SER A 52 -7.21 15.65 12.87
N PRO A 53 -6.58 15.35 14.03
CA PRO A 53 -6.85 14.09 14.75
C PRO A 53 -8.34 13.88 15.08
N ALA A 54 -9.07 14.93 15.40
CA ALA A 54 -10.52 14.87 15.68
C ALA A 54 -11.32 14.50 14.43
N GLY A 55 -11.05 15.16 13.29
CA GLY A 55 -11.71 14.88 12.02
C GLY A 55 -11.39 13.48 11.50
N VAL A 56 -10.13 13.07 11.55
CA VAL A 56 -9.70 11.71 11.17
C VAL A 56 -10.41 10.65 12.00
N ARG A 57 -10.54 10.89 13.32
CA ARG A 57 -11.30 10.01 14.21
C ARG A 57 -12.76 9.91 13.80
N GLN A 58 -13.42 11.03 13.47
CA GLN A 58 -14.80 11.03 12.98
C GLN A 58 -14.95 10.19 11.70
N VAL A 59 -14.04 10.36 10.71
CA VAL A 59 -14.07 9.59 9.47
C VAL A 59 -13.86 8.09 9.71
N PHE A 60 -12.94 7.69 10.60
CA PHE A 60 -12.65 6.27 10.82
C PHE A 60 -13.64 5.57 11.76
N ALA A 61 -14.27 6.30 12.67
CA ALA A 61 -15.24 5.77 13.64
C ALA A 61 -16.68 5.73 13.11
N ALA A 62 -16.98 6.41 12.01
CA ALA A 62 -18.33 6.46 11.48
C ALA A 62 -18.86 5.04 11.15
N PRO A 63 -20.16 4.78 11.40
CA PRO A 63 -20.82 3.52 11.05
C PRO A 63 -20.65 3.17 9.57
N LEU A 64 -20.62 1.87 9.25
CA LEU A 64 -20.41 1.42 7.85
C LEU A 64 -21.50 1.89 6.90
N ASP A 65 -22.74 1.99 7.36
CA ASP A 65 -23.89 2.45 6.59
C ASP A 65 -23.85 3.97 6.29
N THR A 66 -22.90 4.69 6.90
CA THR A 66 -22.60 6.08 6.54
C THR A 66 -21.96 6.16 5.16
N TYR A 67 -21.34 5.08 4.70
CA TYR A 67 -20.55 5.05 3.47
C TYR A 67 -21.15 4.18 2.38
N ALA A 68 -21.08 4.66 1.15
CA ALA A 68 -21.38 3.93 -0.08
C ALA A 68 -20.07 3.56 -0.81
N PRO A 69 -20.13 2.63 -1.75
CA PRO A 69 -19.04 2.44 -2.71
C PRO A 69 -18.69 3.77 -3.39
N VAL A 70 -17.42 4.11 -3.44
CA VAL A 70 -16.99 5.27 -4.24
C VAL A 70 -17.44 5.01 -5.67
N GLY A 71 -18.13 5.98 -6.31
CA GLY A 71 -18.81 5.84 -7.60
C GLY A 71 -17.96 5.44 -8.80
N VAL A 72 -16.89 4.66 -8.54
CA VAL A 72 -16.03 3.99 -9.50
C VAL A 72 -16.35 2.49 -9.42
N ASP A 73 -16.90 1.93 -10.50
CA ASP A 73 -17.12 0.49 -10.59
C ASP A 73 -15.78 -0.25 -10.63
N LEU A 74 -15.30 -0.67 -9.48
CA LEU A 74 -14.10 -1.50 -9.35
C LEU A 74 -14.39 -2.99 -9.54
N ALA A 75 -15.65 -3.43 -9.51
CA ALA A 75 -16.03 -4.83 -9.62
C ALA A 75 -15.59 -5.43 -10.97
N GLY A 76 -15.76 -4.68 -12.06
CA GLY A 76 -15.27 -5.08 -13.37
C GLY A 76 -13.75 -5.25 -13.47
N MET A 77 -12.99 -4.61 -12.58
CA MET A 77 -11.53 -4.65 -12.58
C MET A 77 -10.96 -5.66 -11.58
N LEU A 78 -11.46 -5.66 -10.35
CA LEU A 78 -10.93 -6.45 -9.24
C LEU A 78 -11.71 -7.75 -8.97
N GLY A 79 -12.92 -7.85 -9.50
CA GLY A 79 -13.88 -8.91 -9.21
C GLY A 79 -14.99 -8.44 -8.26
N ALA A 80 -16.16 -9.05 -8.37
CA ALA A 80 -17.34 -8.66 -7.60
C ALA A 80 -17.26 -9.04 -6.11
N GLU A 81 -16.45 -10.06 -5.78
CA GLU A 81 -16.23 -10.53 -4.41
C GLU A 81 -14.93 -9.96 -3.79
N ALA A 82 -14.30 -8.98 -4.45
CA ALA A 82 -13.09 -8.36 -3.94
C ALA A 82 -13.38 -7.45 -2.72
N LEU A 83 -12.53 -7.53 -1.70
CA LEU A 83 -12.70 -6.78 -0.45
C LEU A 83 -12.89 -5.26 -0.63
N PRO A 84 -12.22 -4.55 -1.57
CA PRO A 84 -12.46 -3.14 -1.83
C PRO A 84 -13.83 -2.84 -2.45
N VAL A 85 -14.47 -3.84 -3.06
CA VAL A 85 -15.76 -3.72 -3.77
C VAL A 85 -16.93 -3.97 -2.82
N LEU A 86 -16.75 -4.89 -1.89
CA LEU A 86 -17.79 -5.29 -0.94
C LEU A 86 -18.09 -4.21 0.09
N GLU A 87 -19.36 -4.08 0.48
CA GLU A 87 -19.85 -3.17 1.51
C GLU A 87 -20.63 -3.91 2.61
N GLY A 88 -20.89 -3.23 3.72
CA GLY A 88 -21.74 -3.70 4.80
C GLY A 88 -21.32 -5.06 5.39
N ALA A 89 -22.31 -5.94 5.55
CA ALA A 89 -22.11 -7.26 6.17
C ALA A 89 -21.21 -8.18 5.34
N ALA A 90 -21.31 -8.14 4.00
CA ALA A 90 -20.48 -8.94 3.10
C ALA A 90 -18.99 -8.57 3.23
N HIS A 91 -18.68 -7.28 3.27
CA HIS A 91 -17.33 -6.79 3.54
C HIS A 91 -16.80 -7.32 4.88
N LEU A 92 -17.59 -7.22 5.95
CA LEU A 92 -17.17 -7.65 7.30
C LEU A 92 -16.95 -9.17 7.37
N ALA A 93 -17.79 -9.94 6.68
CA ALA A 93 -17.67 -11.40 6.63
C ALA A 93 -16.38 -11.83 5.93
N LEU A 94 -16.12 -11.32 4.71
CA LEU A 94 -14.88 -11.60 4.00
C LEU A 94 -13.65 -11.07 4.77
N ARG A 95 -13.75 -9.86 5.31
CA ARG A 95 -12.68 -9.23 6.09
C ARG A 95 -12.23 -10.08 7.28
N ARG A 96 -13.16 -10.66 8.04
CA ARG A 96 -12.83 -11.55 9.16
C ARG A 96 -12.03 -12.76 8.70
N ARG A 97 -12.45 -13.41 7.63
CA ARG A 97 -11.78 -14.59 7.07
C ARG A 97 -10.38 -14.27 6.54
N VAL A 98 -10.26 -13.17 5.79
CA VAL A 98 -8.97 -12.71 5.26
C VAL A 98 -8.02 -12.32 6.40
N ASN A 99 -8.50 -11.61 7.43
CA ASN A 99 -7.68 -11.24 8.58
C ASN A 99 -7.22 -12.47 9.39
N ALA A 100 -8.08 -13.47 9.60
CA ALA A 100 -7.68 -14.71 10.28
C ALA A 100 -6.50 -15.38 9.57
N VAL A 101 -6.51 -15.39 8.24
CA VAL A 101 -5.41 -15.95 7.46
C VAL A 101 -4.15 -15.08 7.51
N LEU A 102 -4.28 -13.75 7.34
CA LEU A 102 -3.13 -12.84 7.26
C LEU A 102 -2.49 -12.52 8.64
N LEU A 103 -3.22 -12.63 9.75
CA LEU A 103 -2.72 -12.23 11.07
C LEU A 103 -2.24 -13.40 11.93
N GLU A 104 -2.85 -14.59 11.80
CA GLU A 104 -2.69 -15.69 12.77
C GLU A 104 -1.56 -16.67 12.45
N GLY A 105 -0.95 -16.65 11.27
CA GLY A 105 0.03 -17.70 10.90
C GLY A 105 1.29 -17.24 10.18
N GLU A 106 1.34 -16.02 9.71
CA GLU A 106 2.40 -15.60 8.78
C GLU A 106 3.69 -15.14 9.46
N ALA A 107 3.61 -14.55 10.65
CA ALA A 107 4.77 -13.88 11.26
C ALA A 107 5.95 -14.81 11.53
N ALA A 108 5.71 -16.04 11.97
CA ALA A 108 6.79 -16.96 12.28
C ALA A 108 7.45 -17.57 11.04
N GLN A 109 6.72 -17.73 9.95
CA GLN A 109 7.18 -18.42 8.75
C GLN A 109 7.44 -17.47 7.57
N ALA A 110 6.70 -16.37 7.46
CA ALA A 110 6.90 -15.37 6.42
C ALA A 110 8.23 -14.61 6.61
N GLY A 111 8.57 -14.26 7.84
CA GLY A 111 9.80 -13.52 8.14
C GLY A 111 11.08 -14.17 7.60
N PRO A 112 11.35 -15.45 7.89
CA PRO A 112 12.48 -16.16 7.30
C PRO A 112 12.46 -16.21 5.77
N ALA A 113 11.29 -16.40 5.15
CA ALA A 113 11.16 -16.41 3.69
C ALA A 113 11.46 -15.02 3.09
N ILE A 114 10.92 -13.96 3.67
CA ILE A 114 11.20 -12.57 3.24
C ILE A 114 12.69 -12.28 3.35
N LEU A 115 13.32 -12.66 4.45
CA LEU A 115 14.73 -12.42 4.69
C LEU A 115 15.63 -13.17 3.69
N ALA A 116 15.29 -14.43 3.37
CA ALA A 116 16.01 -15.22 2.38
C ALA A 116 15.88 -14.60 0.98
N ILE A 117 14.69 -14.19 0.58
CA ILE A 117 14.44 -13.52 -0.70
C ILE A 117 15.19 -12.19 -0.77
N ALA A 118 15.12 -11.38 0.29
CA ALA A 118 15.81 -10.08 0.33
C ALA A 118 17.33 -10.25 0.16
N ARG A 119 17.93 -11.22 0.86
CA ARG A 119 19.37 -11.53 0.74
C ARG A 119 19.73 -11.96 -0.68
N ALA A 120 18.97 -12.90 -1.27
CA ALA A 120 19.22 -13.41 -2.61
C ALA A 120 19.06 -12.32 -3.69
N GLU A 121 17.98 -11.55 -3.64
CA GLU A 121 17.72 -10.49 -4.61
C GLU A 121 18.74 -9.36 -4.53
N ILE A 122 19.10 -8.89 -3.32
CA ILE A 122 20.08 -7.81 -3.14
C ILE A 122 21.49 -8.26 -3.52
N ALA A 123 21.87 -9.51 -3.23
CA ALA A 123 23.14 -10.07 -3.65
C ALA A 123 23.31 -10.11 -5.18
N ALA A 124 22.20 -10.27 -5.91
CA ALA A 124 22.17 -10.27 -7.38
C ALA A 124 22.14 -8.87 -8.02
N TRP A 125 22.12 -7.80 -7.23
CA TRP A 125 22.10 -6.46 -7.79
C TRP A 125 23.40 -6.11 -8.51
N PRO A 126 23.32 -5.40 -9.65
CA PRO A 126 24.51 -4.96 -10.38
C PRO A 126 25.43 -4.09 -9.53
N ARG A 127 26.73 -4.31 -9.66
CA ARG A 127 27.78 -3.54 -8.95
C ARG A 127 28.46 -2.56 -9.89
N GLY A 128 29.16 -1.57 -9.33
CA GLY A 128 30.01 -0.63 -10.07
C GLY A 128 29.22 0.45 -10.85
N ARG A 129 27.90 0.42 -10.88
CA ARG A 129 27.09 1.39 -11.62
C ARG A 129 25.91 1.92 -10.81
N ALA A 130 25.61 3.20 -11.00
CA ALA A 130 24.45 3.82 -10.38
C ALA A 130 23.14 3.38 -11.07
N MET A 131 22.15 2.95 -10.28
CA MET A 131 20.87 2.45 -10.78
C MET A 131 19.69 2.93 -9.92
N PRO A 132 18.47 3.01 -10.46
CA PRO A 132 17.29 3.34 -9.66
C PRO A 132 16.90 2.15 -8.76
N ALA A 133 16.63 2.41 -7.48
CA ALA A 133 16.28 1.37 -6.50
C ALA A 133 14.86 0.81 -6.69
N GLY A 134 13.92 1.61 -7.21
CA GLY A 134 12.51 1.24 -7.31
C GLY A 134 12.25 -0.06 -8.10
N PRO A 135 12.74 -0.22 -9.33
CA PRO A 135 12.56 -1.46 -10.10
C PRO A 135 13.14 -2.68 -9.40
N LEU A 136 14.26 -2.53 -8.67
CA LEU A 136 14.88 -3.61 -7.91
C LEU A 136 14.02 -4.02 -6.71
N LEU A 137 13.52 -3.02 -5.96
CA LEU A 137 12.62 -3.23 -4.83
C LEU A 137 11.26 -3.77 -5.27
N GLN A 138 10.74 -3.35 -6.43
CA GLN A 138 9.51 -3.93 -7.00
C GLN A 138 9.69 -5.42 -7.33
N ARG A 139 10.82 -5.81 -7.93
CA ARG A 139 11.12 -7.21 -8.21
C ARG A 139 11.22 -8.03 -6.91
N LEU A 140 11.90 -7.49 -5.90
CA LEU A 140 12.02 -8.12 -4.59
C LEU A 140 10.63 -8.30 -3.95
N SER A 141 9.84 -7.24 -3.84
CA SER A 141 8.51 -7.30 -3.22
C SER A 141 7.55 -8.22 -4.00
N PHE A 142 7.66 -8.26 -5.33
CA PHE A 142 6.91 -9.24 -6.13
C PHE A 142 7.30 -10.68 -5.78
N ALA A 143 8.59 -10.97 -5.61
CA ALA A 143 9.06 -12.30 -5.20
C ALA A 143 8.55 -12.68 -3.80
N VAL A 144 8.49 -11.71 -2.86
CA VAL A 144 7.89 -11.92 -1.54
C VAL A 144 6.41 -12.28 -1.66
N ILE A 145 5.62 -11.54 -2.45
CA ILE A 145 4.20 -11.85 -2.68
C ILE A 145 4.04 -13.25 -3.29
N MET A 146 4.84 -13.60 -4.31
CA MET A 146 4.77 -14.93 -4.92
C MET A 146 5.04 -16.04 -3.89
N ARG A 147 5.98 -15.86 -2.98
CA ARG A 147 6.32 -16.87 -1.96
C ARG A 147 5.33 -16.91 -0.81
N VAL A 148 4.99 -15.76 -0.25
CA VAL A 148 4.22 -15.66 1.01
C VAL A 148 2.71 -15.75 0.73
N VAL A 149 2.22 -15.12 -0.34
CA VAL A 149 0.78 -15.09 -0.64
C VAL A 149 0.37 -16.27 -1.53
N PHE A 150 1.16 -16.58 -2.56
CA PHE A 150 0.81 -17.62 -3.55
C PHE A 150 1.48 -18.97 -3.30
N GLY A 151 2.48 -19.05 -2.42
CA GLY A 151 3.24 -20.29 -2.19
C GLY A 151 4.10 -20.72 -3.37
N VAL A 152 4.34 -19.84 -4.33
CA VAL A 152 5.09 -20.15 -5.54
C VAL A 152 6.58 -20.24 -5.23
N ILE A 153 7.18 -21.41 -5.50
CA ILE A 153 8.61 -21.68 -5.31
C ILE A 153 9.32 -21.77 -6.67
N ALA A 154 8.66 -22.34 -7.69
CA ALA A 154 9.25 -22.57 -9.00
C ALA A 154 9.47 -21.24 -9.76
N PRO A 155 10.71 -20.93 -10.20
CA PRO A 155 11.02 -19.67 -10.89
C PRO A 155 10.17 -19.46 -12.15
N GLY A 156 9.93 -20.50 -12.95
CA GLY A 156 9.09 -20.41 -14.15
C GLY A 156 7.64 -20.03 -13.85
N ARG A 157 7.09 -20.45 -12.71
CA ARG A 157 5.73 -20.07 -12.30
C ARG A 157 5.67 -18.61 -11.85
N ALA A 158 6.65 -18.16 -11.08
CA ALA A 158 6.75 -16.76 -10.67
C ALA A 158 6.88 -15.82 -11.88
N GLU A 159 7.68 -16.24 -12.90
CA GLU A 159 7.82 -15.50 -14.14
C GLU A 159 6.51 -15.44 -14.95
N ALA A 160 5.74 -16.52 -15.01
CA ALA A 160 4.43 -16.55 -15.65
C ALA A 160 3.47 -15.53 -14.99
N TYR A 161 3.43 -15.47 -13.66
CA TYR A 161 2.66 -14.44 -12.93
C TYR A 161 3.16 -13.03 -13.23
N ARG A 162 4.47 -12.82 -13.21
CA ARG A 162 5.07 -11.51 -13.47
C ARG A 162 4.71 -11.01 -14.88
N ALA A 163 4.81 -11.86 -15.89
CA ALA A 163 4.44 -11.51 -17.25
C ALA A 163 2.93 -11.23 -17.40
N ALA A 164 2.09 -12.09 -16.81
CA ALA A 164 0.64 -11.94 -16.85
C ALA A 164 0.19 -10.65 -16.13
N PHE A 165 0.77 -10.37 -14.96
CA PHE A 165 0.44 -9.19 -14.19
C PHE A 165 0.95 -7.90 -14.85
N ALA A 166 2.16 -7.89 -15.40
CA ALA A 166 2.68 -6.76 -16.17
C ALA A 166 1.80 -6.44 -17.38
N ARG A 167 1.27 -7.48 -18.05
CA ARG A 167 0.28 -7.31 -19.14
C ARG A 167 -1.02 -6.73 -18.60
N LEU A 168 -1.54 -7.23 -17.48
CA LEU A 168 -2.75 -6.72 -16.84
C LEU A 168 -2.60 -5.25 -16.46
N ALA A 169 -1.53 -4.90 -15.76
CA ALA A 169 -1.23 -3.53 -15.31
C ALA A 169 -1.13 -2.55 -16.49
N ARG A 170 -0.52 -2.97 -17.61
CA ARG A 170 -0.41 -2.16 -18.84
C ARG A 170 -1.78 -1.80 -19.42
N HIS A 171 -2.75 -2.70 -19.31
CA HIS A 171 -4.10 -2.51 -19.84
C HIS A 171 -5.08 -1.94 -18.80
N ALA A 172 -4.73 -1.93 -17.52
CA ALA A 172 -5.54 -1.36 -16.42
C ALA A 172 -5.40 0.17 -16.28
N GLY A 173 -5.23 0.89 -17.38
CA GLY A 173 -4.98 2.34 -17.36
C GLY A 173 -6.08 3.14 -16.65
N ILE A 174 -5.70 4.31 -16.11
CA ILE A 174 -6.60 5.23 -15.39
C ILE A 174 -7.87 5.60 -16.19
N GLY A 175 -7.77 5.60 -17.52
CA GLY A 175 -8.91 5.83 -18.39
C GLY A 175 -10.02 4.79 -18.22
N LEU A 176 -9.69 3.51 -18.01
CA LEU A 176 -10.69 2.48 -17.74
C LEU A 176 -11.34 2.65 -16.36
N VAL A 177 -10.62 3.26 -15.41
CA VAL A 177 -11.16 3.55 -14.08
C VAL A 177 -12.13 4.72 -14.14
N LEU A 178 -11.75 5.81 -14.80
CA LEU A 178 -12.47 7.09 -14.77
C LEU A 178 -13.54 7.24 -15.85
N LEU A 179 -13.46 6.47 -16.94
CA LEU A 179 -14.35 6.58 -18.10
C LEU A 179 -15.07 5.24 -18.38
N PRO A 180 -16.22 4.99 -17.74
CA PRO A 180 -16.99 3.74 -17.92
C PRO A 180 -17.34 3.44 -19.39
N ALA A 181 -17.46 4.46 -20.23
CA ALA A 181 -17.71 4.31 -21.67
C ALA A 181 -16.59 3.52 -22.40
N LEU A 182 -15.35 3.54 -21.89
CA LEU A 182 -14.24 2.75 -22.41
C LEU A 182 -14.32 1.25 -22.04
N ARG A 183 -15.23 0.88 -21.15
CA ARG A 183 -15.44 -0.51 -20.71
C ARG A 183 -16.46 -1.24 -21.61
N ARG A 184 -16.36 -1.01 -22.91
CA ARG A 184 -17.15 -1.71 -23.91
C ARG A 184 -16.25 -2.63 -24.71
N ASP A 185 -16.69 -3.88 -24.90
CA ASP A 185 -16.02 -4.81 -25.79
C ASP A 185 -16.40 -4.47 -27.23
N LEU A 186 -15.52 -3.74 -27.89
CA LEU A 186 -15.66 -3.32 -29.29
C LEU A 186 -14.73 -4.15 -30.20
N GLY A 187 -14.40 -5.36 -29.80
CA GLY A 187 -13.52 -6.27 -30.53
C GLY A 187 -12.05 -6.21 -30.07
N PRO A 188 -11.13 -6.89 -30.80
CA PRO A 188 -9.73 -7.11 -30.35
C PRO A 188 -8.91 -5.86 -30.09
N TRP A 189 -9.32 -4.74 -30.69
CA TRP A 189 -8.64 -3.44 -30.58
C TRP A 189 -9.12 -2.62 -29.39
N SER A 190 -10.23 -3.01 -28.73
CA SER A 190 -10.75 -2.23 -27.62
C SER A 190 -9.86 -2.38 -26.38
N PRO A 191 -9.59 -1.28 -25.65
CA PRO A 191 -8.82 -1.33 -24.40
C PRO A 191 -9.44 -2.29 -23.37
N TRP A 192 -10.77 -2.35 -23.31
CA TRP A 192 -11.51 -3.21 -22.40
C TRP A 192 -11.30 -4.69 -22.73
N ARG A 193 -11.40 -5.08 -23.98
CA ARG A 193 -11.15 -6.47 -24.41
C ARG A 193 -9.76 -6.93 -24.04
N ARG A 194 -8.73 -6.10 -24.32
CA ARG A 194 -7.34 -6.40 -23.96
C ARG A 194 -7.14 -6.54 -22.46
N PHE A 195 -7.82 -5.68 -21.68
CA PHE A 195 -7.82 -5.80 -20.22
C PHE A 195 -8.45 -7.11 -19.77
N LEU A 196 -9.62 -7.49 -20.29
CA LEU A 196 -10.32 -8.74 -19.95
C LEU A 196 -9.47 -9.98 -20.26
N GLU A 197 -8.81 -10.02 -21.42
CA GLU A 197 -7.90 -11.11 -21.80
C GLU A 197 -6.68 -11.21 -20.88
N ALA A 198 -6.08 -10.09 -20.52
CA ALA A 198 -5.00 -10.07 -19.57
C ALA A 198 -5.45 -10.53 -18.17
N ARG A 199 -6.64 -10.08 -17.72
CA ARG A 199 -7.25 -10.52 -16.46
C ARG A 199 -7.55 -12.01 -16.48
N ALA A 200 -8.10 -12.54 -17.55
CA ALA A 200 -8.38 -13.98 -17.70
C ALA A 200 -7.12 -14.83 -17.56
N THR A 201 -5.97 -14.35 -18.05
CA THR A 201 -4.68 -15.03 -17.86
C THR A 201 -4.29 -15.13 -16.40
N VAL A 202 -4.41 -14.03 -15.63
CA VAL A 202 -4.13 -14.02 -14.18
C VAL A 202 -5.11 -14.93 -13.44
N HIS A 203 -6.41 -14.88 -13.77
CA HIS A 203 -7.43 -15.73 -13.17
C HIS A 203 -7.17 -17.22 -13.40
N ARG A 204 -6.72 -17.60 -14.60
CA ARG A 204 -6.38 -18.99 -14.93
C ARG A 204 -5.19 -19.47 -14.08
N LEU A 205 -4.13 -18.68 -13.97
CA LEU A 205 -2.97 -19.02 -13.12
C LEU A 205 -3.40 -19.23 -11.66
N ILE A 206 -4.25 -18.34 -11.13
CA ILE A 206 -4.76 -18.48 -9.74
C ILE A 206 -5.62 -19.73 -9.61
N ALA A 207 -6.49 -20.04 -10.58
CA ALA A 207 -7.34 -21.22 -10.53
C ALA A 207 -6.51 -22.52 -10.54
N GLU A 208 -5.46 -22.59 -11.36
CA GLU A 208 -4.53 -23.73 -11.39
C GLU A 208 -3.84 -23.94 -10.03
N ASP A 209 -3.33 -22.85 -9.41
CA ASP A 209 -2.66 -22.92 -8.13
C ASP A 209 -3.62 -23.21 -6.98
N LEU A 210 -4.87 -22.73 -7.04
CA LEU A 210 -5.93 -23.04 -6.08
C LEU A 210 -6.30 -24.53 -6.15
N ALA A 211 -6.44 -25.07 -7.35
CA ALA A 211 -6.70 -26.51 -7.54
C ALA A 211 -5.55 -27.36 -7.00
N ALA A 212 -4.29 -26.97 -7.27
CA ALA A 212 -3.10 -27.62 -6.74
C ALA A 212 -3.02 -27.54 -5.20
N ALA A 213 -3.39 -26.39 -4.62
CA ALA A 213 -3.42 -26.22 -3.17
C ALA A 213 -4.45 -27.12 -2.50
N ARG A 214 -5.64 -27.30 -3.09
CA ARG A 214 -6.68 -28.20 -2.60
C ARG A 214 -6.33 -29.68 -2.70
N ALA A 215 -5.59 -30.05 -3.74
CA ALA A 215 -5.11 -31.42 -3.94
C ALA A 215 -3.89 -31.76 -3.08
N SER A 216 -3.20 -30.76 -2.51
CA SER A 216 -2.01 -30.95 -1.71
C SER A 216 -2.36 -31.41 -0.29
N SER A 217 -1.67 -32.45 0.18
CA SER A 217 -1.66 -32.90 1.59
C SER A 217 -0.54 -32.25 2.41
N ASP A 218 0.21 -31.31 1.84
CA ASP A 218 1.34 -30.66 2.51
C ASP A 218 0.84 -29.71 3.61
N ALA A 219 0.82 -30.21 4.84
CA ALA A 219 0.45 -29.46 6.04
C ALA A 219 1.47 -28.34 6.39
N ALA A 220 2.65 -28.34 5.78
CA ALA A 220 3.70 -27.34 6.01
C ALA A 220 3.49 -26.07 5.14
N ARG A 221 2.50 -26.05 4.25
CA ARG A 221 2.18 -24.86 3.46
C ARG A 221 1.62 -23.76 4.36
N PHE A 222 2.31 -22.62 4.35
CA PHE A 222 1.94 -21.44 5.15
C PHE A 222 1.39 -20.28 4.33
N ASP A 223 1.41 -20.39 3.01
CA ASP A 223 0.99 -19.31 2.11
C ASP A 223 -0.52 -18.98 2.22
N THR A 224 -0.84 -17.72 1.95
CA THR A 224 -2.21 -17.18 2.05
C THR A 224 -3.19 -17.96 1.18
N LEU A 225 -2.80 -18.35 -0.05
CA LEU A 225 -3.67 -19.08 -0.99
C LEU A 225 -4.08 -20.43 -0.38
N ALA A 226 -3.12 -21.24 0.10
CA ALA A 226 -3.40 -22.54 0.70
C ALA A 226 -4.29 -22.41 1.95
N ARG A 227 -4.03 -21.41 2.79
CA ARG A 227 -4.81 -21.15 4.00
C ARG A 227 -6.24 -20.68 3.71
N LEU A 228 -6.44 -19.80 2.72
CA LEU A 228 -7.79 -19.40 2.27
C LEU A 228 -8.55 -20.61 1.71
N ALA A 229 -7.86 -21.46 0.93
CA ALA A 229 -8.45 -22.69 0.37
C ALA A 229 -8.83 -23.73 1.43
N ALA A 230 -8.13 -23.71 2.57
CA ALA A 230 -8.34 -24.64 3.69
C ALA A 230 -9.43 -24.19 4.67
N LEU A 231 -9.91 -22.94 4.62
CA LEU A 231 -10.95 -22.46 5.53
C LEU A 231 -12.25 -23.25 5.37
N ARG A 232 -12.82 -23.69 6.49
CA ARG A 232 -14.07 -24.45 6.55
C ARG A 232 -15.08 -23.76 7.47
N GLU A 233 -16.36 -23.92 7.17
CA GLU A 233 -17.47 -23.62 8.08
C GLU A 233 -17.64 -24.78 9.08
N ALA A 234 -18.51 -24.59 10.08
CA ALA A 234 -18.75 -25.58 11.13
C ALA A 234 -19.29 -26.93 10.59
N ASP A 235 -19.97 -26.91 9.45
CA ASP A 235 -20.49 -28.09 8.74
C ASP A 235 -19.47 -28.75 7.80
N GLY A 236 -18.22 -28.24 7.76
CA GLY A 236 -17.15 -28.73 6.89
C GLY A 236 -17.15 -28.16 5.47
N ALA A 237 -18.15 -27.36 5.08
CA ALA A 237 -18.18 -26.73 3.77
C ALA A 237 -17.05 -25.70 3.60
N PRO A 238 -16.58 -25.43 2.34
CA PRO A 238 -15.64 -24.34 2.09
C PRO A 238 -16.19 -23.01 2.57
N SER A 239 -15.41 -22.28 3.37
CA SER A 239 -15.86 -20.99 3.94
C SER A 239 -15.85 -19.85 2.92
N LEU A 240 -15.12 -20.01 1.81
CA LEU A 240 -15.03 -19.04 0.72
C LEU A 240 -15.24 -19.71 -0.63
N SER A 241 -15.94 -19.01 -1.53
CA SER A 241 -16.05 -19.40 -2.93
C SER A 241 -14.69 -19.26 -3.64
N ASP A 242 -14.47 -19.99 -4.73
CA ASP A 242 -13.29 -19.84 -5.59
C ASP A 242 -13.18 -18.42 -6.15
N ALA A 243 -14.30 -17.77 -6.40
CA ALA A 243 -14.36 -16.40 -6.83
C ALA A 243 -13.88 -15.44 -5.76
N ALA A 244 -14.29 -15.61 -4.49
CA ALA A 244 -13.84 -14.79 -3.37
C ALA A 244 -12.34 -14.96 -3.10
N ILE A 245 -11.82 -16.18 -3.17
CA ILE A 245 -10.39 -16.47 -3.03
C ILE A 245 -9.63 -15.81 -4.18
N ARG A 246 -10.02 -16.04 -5.41
CA ARG A 246 -9.40 -15.45 -6.61
C ARG A 246 -9.38 -13.93 -6.55
N ASP A 247 -10.52 -13.31 -6.27
CA ASP A 247 -10.64 -11.85 -6.23
C ASP A 247 -9.83 -11.26 -5.08
N THR A 248 -9.76 -11.94 -3.93
CA THR A 248 -8.85 -11.58 -2.82
C THR A 248 -7.39 -11.64 -3.25
N LEU A 249 -6.95 -12.70 -3.93
CA LEU A 249 -5.57 -12.87 -4.40
C LEU A 249 -5.20 -11.84 -5.47
N VAL A 250 -6.13 -11.49 -6.38
CA VAL A 250 -5.94 -10.39 -7.35
C VAL A 250 -5.70 -9.06 -6.64
N VAL A 251 -6.47 -8.77 -5.59
CA VAL A 251 -6.26 -7.55 -4.77
C VAL A 251 -4.91 -7.57 -4.08
N LEU A 252 -4.55 -8.68 -3.42
CA LEU A 252 -3.25 -8.80 -2.73
C LEU A 252 -2.08 -8.66 -3.68
N LEU A 253 -2.16 -9.25 -4.88
CA LEU A 253 -1.14 -9.10 -5.91
C LEU A 253 -1.04 -7.66 -6.41
N SER A 254 -2.19 -7.02 -6.70
CA SER A 254 -2.23 -5.68 -7.28
C SER A 254 -1.78 -4.60 -6.29
N ALA A 255 -2.20 -4.71 -5.03
CA ALA A 255 -1.96 -3.69 -4.01
C ALA A 255 -0.65 -3.92 -3.23
N GLY A 256 -0.19 -5.17 -3.13
CA GLY A 256 0.83 -5.55 -2.16
C GLY A 256 2.26 -5.18 -2.55
N HIS A 257 2.67 -5.38 -3.81
CA HIS A 257 4.08 -5.24 -4.16
C HIS A 257 4.51 -3.81 -4.53
N GLU A 258 3.72 -3.06 -5.30
CA GLU A 258 4.10 -1.70 -5.71
C GLU A 258 4.11 -0.72 -4.54
N SER A 259 3.12 -0.81 -3.66
CA SER A 259 3.03 0.05 -2.48
C SER A 259 4.16 -0.21 -1.49
N THR A 260 4.48 -1.47 -1.23
CA THR A 260 5.56 -1.86 -0.33
C THR A 260 6.92 -1.48 -0.91
N ALA A 261 7.14 -1.68 -2.21
CA ALA A 261 8.37 -1.26 -2.89
C ALA A 261 8.57 0.27 -2.84
N ALA A 262 7.50 1.05 -3.02
CA ALA A 262 7.58 2.51 -2.86
C ALA A 262 7.95 2.91 -1.43
N ALA A 263 7.35 2.27 -0.42
CA ALA A 263 7.69 2.50 0.99
C ALA A 263 9.14 2.14 1.30
N MET A 264 9.64 1.00 0.80
CA MET A 264 11.05 0.60 0.93
C MET A 264 12.01 1.60 0.27
N ALA A 265 11.64 2.13 -0.91
CA ALA A 265 12.45 3.13 -1.60
C ALA A 265 12.55 4.44 -0.81
N TRP A 266 11.45 4.87 -0.17
CA TRP A 266 11.47 6.02 0.73
C TRP A 266 12.26 5.75 2.02
N ALA A 267 12.13 4.56 2.61
CA ALA A 267 12.90 4.18 3.79
C ALA A 267 14.42 4.17 3.51
N LEU A 268 14.82 3.56 2.38
CA LEU A 268 16.20 3.58 1.93
C LEU A 268 16.71 5.02 1.76
N LEU A 269 15.98 5.85 1.01
CA LEU A 269 16.38 7.24 0.78
C LEU A 269 16.63 7.97 2.09
N HIS A 270 15.64 7.97 2.98
CA HIS A 270 15.71 8.77 4.21
C HIS A 270 16.75 8.25 5.19
N CYS A 271 16.89 6.93 5.33
CA CYS A 271 17.92 6.36 6.23
C CYS A 271 19.34 6.62 5.74
N TRP A 272 19.59 6.68 4.43
CA TRP A 272 20.91 6.97 3.88
C TRP A 272 21.21 8.47 3.76
N ALA A 273 20.17 9.30 3.52
CA ALA A 273 20.34 10.74 3.35
C ALA A 273 20.41 11.50 4.67
N THR A 274 19.90 10.94 5.78
CA THR A 274 19.87 11.63 7.07
C THR A 274 21.12 11.32 7.88
N PRO A 275 21.94 12.31 8.23
CA PRO A 275 23.16 12.09 9.01
C PRO A 275 22.89 11.37 10.33
N GLY A 276 23.73 10.39 10.67
CA GLY A 276 23.65 9.64 11.93
C GLY A 276 22.66 8.47 11.93
N VAL A 277 21.65 8.46 11.05
CA VAL A 277 20.61 7.41 11.06
C VAL A 277 21.17 6.05 10.63
N LEU A 278 21.86 5.98 9.50
CA LEU A 278 22.41 4.70 9.01
C LEU A 278 23.48 4.11 9.95
N PRO A 279 24.44 4.89 10.48
CA PRO A 279 25.39 4.40 11.49
C PRO A 279 24.69 3.81 12.74
N ARG A 280 23.69 4.51 13.27
CA ARG A 280 22.92 4.04 14.43
C ARG A 280 22.14 2.76 14.11
N LEU A 281 21.50 2.69 12.92
CA LEU A 281 20.79 1.50 12.49
C LEU A 281 21.74 0.30 12.36
N ARG A 282 22.93 0.50 11.81
CA ARG A 282 23.97 -0.55 11.72
C ARG A 282 24.42 -1.02 13.09
N ALA A 283 24.68 -0.10 14.01
CA ALA A 283 25.07 -0.43 15.40
C ALA A 283 23.99 -1.28 16.11
N GLU A 284 22.70 -0.96 15.91
CA GLU A 284 21.62 -1.80 16.45
C GLU A 284 21.59 -3.19 15.79
N LEU A 285 21.81 -3.26 14.49
CA LEU A 285 21.83 -4.52 13.74
C LEU A 285 23.02 -5.39 14.13
N ASP A 286 24.20 -4.84 14.41
CA ASP A 286 25.42 -5.57 14.79
C ASP A 286 25.24 -6.35 16.09
N GLY A 287 24.40 -5.86 17.01
CA GLY A 287 24.02 -6.55 18.25
C GLY A 287 22.99 -7.67 18.08
N CYS A 288 22.56 -8.01 16.83
CA CYS A 288 21.49 -8.96 16.55
C CYS A 288 22.01 -10.17 15.79
N ASP A 289 21.50 -11.37 16.12
CA ASP A 289 21.82 -12.65 15.46
C ASP A 289 21.40 -12.72 13.98
N GLY A 290 20.61 -11.75 13.52
CA GLY A 290 20.15 -11.67 12.13
C GLY A 290 19.01 -12.62 11.77
N ALA A 291 18.43 -13.32 12.74
CA ALA A 291 17.19 -14.06 12.54
C ALA A 291 16.00 -13.09 12.34
N ALA A 292 15.03 -13.46 11.51
CA ALA A 292 13.89 -12.59 11.21
C ALA A 292 13.14 -12.17 12.49
N ALA A 293 12.89 -13.11 13.41
CA ALA A 293 12.22 -12.81 14.66
C ALA A 293 13.00 -11.81 15.55
N SER A 294 14.32 -11.87 15.55
CA SER A 294 15.18 -10.94 16.30
C SER A 294 15.21 -9.58 15.64
N LEU A 295 15.36 -9.50 14.32
CA LEU A 295 15.30 -8.26 13.55
C LEU A 295 13.97 -7.52 13.74
N LEU A 296 12.85 -8.27 13.75
CA LEU A 296 11.53 -7.70 13.98
C LEU A 296 11.27 -7.20 15.42
N ARG A 297 12.19 -7.43 16.35
CA ARG A 297 12.15 -6.85 17.71
C ARG A 297 12.99 -5.59 17.88
N LEU A 298 13.79 -5.21 16.88
CA LEU A 298 14.69 -4.05 16.95
C LEU A 298 13.89 -2.74 16.89
N PRO A 299 13.96 -1.91 17.96
CA PRO A 299 13.11 -0.74 18.07
C PRO A 299 13.52 0.38 17.10
N PHE A 300 14.81 0.60 16.84
CA PHE A 300 15.24 1.66 15.94
C PHE A 300 14.99 1.29 14.48
N LEU A 301 15.10 0.02 14.09
CA LEU A 301 14.71 -0.48 12.78
C LEU A 301 13.22 -0.26 12.52
N GLU A 302 12.36 -0.54 13.51
CA GLU A 302 10.93 -0.25 13.40
C GLU A 302 10.68 1.27 13.32
N ALA A 303 11.34 2.06 14.13
CA ALA A 303 11.23 3.51 14.13
C ALA A 303 11.61 4.11 12.76
N CYS A 304 12.68 3.63 12.12
CA CYS A 304 13.06 4.02 10.76
C CYS A 304 11.96 3.72 9.73
N ALA A 305 11.40 2.52 9.77
CA ALA A 305 10.32 2.13 8.85
C ALA A 305 9.05 2.98 9.05
N ARG A 306 8.65 3.22 10.31
CA ARG A 306 7.48 4.04 10.64
C ARG A 306 7.67 5.51 10.27
N GLU A 307 8.85 6.07 10.51
CA GLU A 307 9.15 7.45 10.14
C GLU A 307 9.19 7.64 8.62
N ALA A 308 9.67 6.65 7.87
CA ALA A 308 9.60 6.69 6.41
C ALA A 308 8.14 6.70 5.89
N LEU A 309 7.28 5.90 6.50
CA LEU A 309 5.85 5.88 6.20
C LEU A 309 5.13 7.16 6.64
N ARG A 310 5.62 7.84 7.69
CA ARG A 310 5.09 9.12 8.13
C ARG A 310 5.43 10.24 7.14
N ILE A 311 6.73 10.40 6.89
CA ILE A 311 7.22 11.53 6.08
C ILE A 311 6.84 11.38 4.61
N ALA A 312 6.69 10.14 4.13
CA ALA A 312 6.34 9.83 2.75
C ALA A 312 5.21 8.77 2.69
N PRO A 313 3.97 9.12 3.09
CA PRO A 313 2.87 8.18 3.02
C PRO A 313 2.59 7.78 1.58
N VAL A 314 2.61 6.48 1.31
CA VAL A 314 2.39 5.92 -0.03
C VAL A 314 0.93 6.11 -0.46
N ALA A 315 -0.02 5.93 0.47
CA ALA A 315 -1.42 6.29 0.28
C ALA A 315 -1.68 7.67 0.90
N PRO A 316 -1.82 8.73 0.08
CA PRO A 316 -1.90 10.11 0.59
C PRO A 316 -3.19 10.40 1.34
N MET A 317 -4.26 9.72 0.99
CA MET A 317 -5.58 9.90 1.61
C MET A 317 -6.44 8.65 1.54
N MET A 318 -7.35 8.50 2.50
CA MET A 318 -8.36 7.45 2.58
C MET A 318 -9.73 8.08 2.34
N VAL A 319 -10.28 7.89 1.14
CA VAL A 319 -11.53 8.52 0.69
C VAL A 319 -12.70 7.54 0.77
N ARG A 320 -13.87 8.05 1.15
CA ARG A 320 -15.17 7.36 1.18
C ARG A 320 -16.21 8.23 0.51
N GLN A 321 -17.25 7.64 -0.05
CA GLN A 321 -18.44 8.36 -0.49
C GLN A 321 -19.52 8.28 0.59
N LEU A 322 -20.20 9.37 0.88
CA LEU A 322 -21.28 9.39 1.86
C LEU A 322 -22.55 8.79 1.27
N ALA A 323 -23.10 7.76 1.93
CA ALA A 323 -24.44 7.23 1.64
C ALA A 323 -25.54 8.08 2.26
N ARG A 324 -25.24 8.74 3.37
CA ARG A 324 -26.13 9.64 4.13
C ARG A 324 -25.36 10.87 4.61
N PRO A 325 -26.04 11.97 4.99
CA PRO A 325 -25.38 13.15 5.52
C PRO A 325 -24.52 12.84 6.74
N MET A 326 -23.40 13.56 6.88
CA MET A 326 -22.46 13.43 7.99
C MET A 326 -21.95 14.82 8.40
N THR A 327 -21.85 15.07 9.70
CA THR A 327 -21.18 16.26 10.22
C THR A 327 -19.69 15.97 10.43
N LEU A 328 -18.81 16.76 9.82
CA LEU A 328 -17.35 16.68 9.98
C LEU A 328 -16.83 18.01 10.52
N ALA A 329 -16.30 17.99 11.74
CA ALA A 329 -15.73 19.17 12.41
C ALA A 329 -16.66 20.41 12.36
N GLY A 330 -17.97 20.19 12.56
CA GLY A 330 -18.99 21.24 12.56
C GLY A 330 -19.59 21.61 11.20
N HIS A 331 -19.11 21.01 10.08
CA HIS A 331 -19.66 21.21 8.74
C HIS A 331 -20.56 20.05 8.33
N ASP A 332 -21.77 20.35 7.87
CA ASP A 332 -22.71 19.35 7.40
C ASP A 332 -22.40 18.99 5.94
N LEU A 333 -22.11 17.71 5.72
CA LEU A 333 -21.76 17.14 4.44
C LEU A 333 -22.94 16.35 3.88
N PRO A 334 -23.42 16.66 2.67
CA PRO A 334 -24.55 15.95 2.08
C PRO A 334 -24.18 14.53 1.62
N ALA A 335 -25.19 13.67 1.50
CA ALA A 335 -25.04 12.38 0.83
C ALA A 335 -24.49 12.56 -0.59
N GLY A 336 -23.71 11.58 -1.06
CA GLY A 336 -23.04 11.61 -2.37
C GLY A 336 -21.69 12.34 -2.37
N MET A 337 -21.42 13.20 -1.38
CA MET A 337 -20.13 13.88 -1.25
C MET A 337 -19.02 12.87 -0.85
N LEU A 338 -17.79 13.12 -1.30
CA LEU A 338 -16.63 12.39 -0.80
C LEU A 338 -16.16 13.00 0.52
N VAL A 339 -15.75 12.13 1.45
CA VAL A 339 -15.08 12.50 2.68
C VAL A 339 -13.79 11.70 2.83
N GLY A 340 -12.72 12.33 3.31
CA GLY A 340 -11.43 11.67 3.42
C GLY A 340 -10.59 12.10 4.60
N ALA A 341 -9.81 11.13 5.12
CA ALA A 341 -8.70 11.36 6.03
C ALA A 341 -7.40 11.46 5.22
N SER A 342 -6.67 12.58 5.35
CA SER A 342 -5.40 12.80 4.65
C SER A 342 -4.23 12.43 5.55
N ALA A 343 -3.50 11.38 5.16
CA ALA A 343 -2.25 11.01 5.81
C ALA A 343 -1.17 12.10 5.61
N GLU A 344 -1.15 12.75 4.43
CA GLU A 344 -0.19 13.84 4.18
C GLU A 344 -0.40 15.02 5.13
N LEU A 345 -1.64 15.44 5.36
CA LEU A 345 -1.94 16.55 6.27
C LEU A 345 -1.73 16.16 7.74
N ALA A 346 -2.19 14.97 8.13
CA ALA A 346 -2.09 14.51 9.52
C ALA A 346 -0.63 14.23 9.93
N HIS A 347 0.11 13.56 9.07
CA HIS A 347 1.50 13.20 9.35
C HIS A 347 2.48 14.40 9.25
N ALA A 348 2.02 15.51 8.71
CA ALA A 348 2.76 16.78 8.66
C ALA A 348 2.22 17.83 9.65
N ASP A 349 1.36 17.45 10.59
CA ASP A 349 0.83 18.36 11.59
C ASP A 349 1.90 18.62 12.69
N PRO A 350 2.41 19.86 12.85
CA PRO A 350 3.46 20.15 13.82
C PRO A 350 3.00 20.01 15.29
N ALA A 351 1.70 20.06 15.55
CA ALA A 351 1.15 19.84 16.89
C ALA A 351 1.27 18.35 17.31
N VAL A 352 1.27 17.42 16.34
CA VAL A 352 1.42 15.98 16.58
C VAL A 352 2.87 15.55 16.34
N PHE A 353 3.48 16.05 15.27
CA PHE A 353 4.85 15.72 14.84
C PHE A 353 5.70 17.00 14.79
N PRO A 354 6.34 17.43 15.89
CA PRO A 354 7.23 18.58 15.87
C PRO A 354 8.32 18.45 14.80
N GLU A 355 8.60 19.52 14.04
CA GLU A 355 9.50 19.52 12.88
C GLU A 355 9.14 18.41 11.86
N PRO A 356 7.93 18.44 11.30
CA PRO A 356 7.38 17.32 10.53
C PRO A 356 8.15 17.06 9.22
N GLU A 357 8.89 18.03 8.72
CA GLU A 357 9.73 17.94 7.52
C GLU A 357 11.04 17.18 7.76
N LYS A 358 11.46 17.03 9.03
CA LYS A 358 12.67 16.28 9.39
C LYS A 358 12.39 14.79 9.52
N PHE A 359 13.25 13.97 8.93
CA PHE A 359 13.26 12.54 9.16
C PHE A 359 13.94 12.26 10.50
N ARG A 360 13.15 11.91 11.51
CA ARG A 360 13.59 11.68 12.89
C ARG A 360 12.96 10.42 13.46
N PRO A 361 13.59 9.25 13.26
CA PRO A 361 13.05 7.97 13.77
C PRO A 361 12.81 7.95 15.28
N GLU A 362 13.58 8.71 16.05
CA GLU A 362 13.50 8.80 17.51
C GLU A 362 12.10 9.10 18.02
N ARG A 363 11.30 9.86 17.24
CA ARG A 363 9.91 10.15 17.61
C ARG A 363 9.04 8.90 17.84
N PHE A 364 9.38 7.78 17.20
CA PHE A 364 8.71 6.52 17.39
C PHE A 364 9.29 5.65 18.51
N LEU A 365 10.42 6.05 19.09
CA LEU A 365 10.97 5.49 20.32
C LEU A 365 10.39 6.19 21.55
N ASP A 366 10.26 7.52 21.46
CA ASP A 366 9.90 8.40 22.58
C ASP A 366 8.40 8.53 22.78
N ALA A 367 7.60 8.37 21.72
CA ALA A 367 6.16 8.58 21.74
C ALA A 367 5.36 7.43 21.10
N ARG A 368 4.13 7.26 21.59
CA ARG A 368 3.11 6.39 20.98
C ARG A 368 2.04 7.26 20.35
N PHE A 369 1.87 7.11 19.03
CA PHE A 369 0.85 7.83 18.27
C PHE A 369 -0.45 7.01 18.22
N ARG A 370 -1.59 7.71 18.33
CA ARG A 370 -2.90 7.08 18.22
C ARG A 370 -3.21 6.74 16.76
N ALA A 371 -4.15 5.82 16.53
CA ALA A 371 -4.53 5.38 15.18
C ALA A 371 -5.13 6.46 14.27
N HIS A 372 -5.50 7.62 14.83
CA HIS A 372 -5.98 8.78 14.08
C HIS A 372 -4.95 9.91 13.97
N GLU A 373 -3.75 9.70 14.53
CA GLU A 373 -2.60 10.58 14.41
C GLU A 373 -1.58 10.01 13.42
N PHE A 374 -1.36 8.68 13.45
CA PHE A 374 -0.46 7.97 12.55
C PHE A 374 -1.20 6.78 11.92
N PHE A 375 -1.52 6.89 10.61
CA PHE A 375 -2.33 5.92 9.89
C PHE A 375 -1.85 5.67 8.44
N PRO A 376 -0.60 5.29 8.22
CA PRO A 376 -0.05 5.08 6.88
C PRO A 376 -0.76 3.94 6.13
N PHE A 377 -1.43 3.05 6.84
CA PHE A 377 -2.22 1.95 6.32
C PHE A 377 -3.74 2.20 6.38
N GLY A 378 -4.15 3.45 6.59
CA GLY A 378 -5.53 3.81 6.80
C GLY A 378 -6.03 3.49 8.21
N GLY A 379 -7.35 3.43 8.37
CA GLY A 379 -7.94 3.22 9.70
C GLY A 379 -9.38 2.74 9.67
N GLY A 380 -9.89 2.47 10.89
CA GLY A 380 -11.23 1.97 11.09
C GLY A 380 -11.45 0.59 10.45
N ARG A 381 -12.67 0.34 10.01
CA ARG A 381 -13.07 -0.98 9.46
C ARG A 381 -12.46 -1.30 8.09
N ARG A 382 -11.83 -0.32 7.44
CA ARG A 382 -11.13 -0.44 6.14
C ARG A 382 -9.60 -0.35 6.27
N LEU A 383 -9.04 -0.56 7.47
CA LEU A 383 -7.60 -0.67 7.68
C LEU A 383 -6.98 -1.68 6.67
N CYS A 384 -5.82 -1.40 6.13
CA CYS A 384 -5.15 -2.31 5.19
C CYS A 384 -4.99 -3.72 5.77
N PRO A 385 -5.47 -4.77 5.10
CA PRO A 385 -5.33 -6.14 5.61
C PRO A 385 -3.87 -6.61 5.62
N GLY A 386 -3.05 -6.14 4.68
CA GLY A 386 -1.62 -6.46 4.58
C GLY A 386 -0.69 -5.56 5.40
N ALA A 387 -1.22 -4.70 6.30
CA ALA A 387 -0.40 -3.71 7.02
C ALA A 387 0.76 -4.35 7.81
N ARG A 388 0.50 -5.49 8.45
CA ARG A 388 1.52 -6.22 9.22
C ARG A 388 2.60 -6.77 8.30
N LEU A 389 2.21 -7.52 7.26
CA LEU A 389 3.14 -8.10 6.29
C LEU A 389 4.00 -7.02 5.62
N ALA A 390 3.38 -5.91 5.20
CA ALA A 390 4.10 -4.80 4.58
C ALA A 390 5.13 -4.17 5.53
N LEU A 391 4.77 -3.95 6.80
CA LEU A 391 5.71 -3.38 7.79
C LEU A 391 6.85 -4.34 8.11
N GLU A 392 6.58 -5.64 8.23
CA GLU A 392 7.59 -6.68 8.42
C GLU A 392 8.54 -6.76 7.22
N GLU A 393 8.01 -6.73 6.00
CA GLU A 393 8.79 -6.72 4.76
C GLU A 393 9.71 -5.49 4.68
N ILE A 394 9.17 -4.28 4.93
CA ILE A 394 9.95 -3.04 4.94
C ILE A 394 11.12 -3.14 5.92
N ARG A 395 10.87 -3.63 7.14
CA ARG A 395 11.88 -3.74 8.20
C ARG A 395 12.97 -4.75 7.84
N LEU A 396 12.58 -5.95 7.39
CA LEU A 396 13.53 -7.01 7.04
C LEU A 396 14.39 -6.63 5.83
N VAL A 397 13.78 -6.03 4.81
CA VAL A 397 14.50 -5.54 3.64
C VAL A 397 15.45 -4.40 4.02
N LEU A 398 14.99 -3.44 4.84
CA LEU A 398 15.83 -2.34 5.32
C LEU A 398 17.03 -2.85 6.13
N ALA A 399 16.85 -3.89 6.96
CA ALA A 399 17.94 -4.52 7.69
C ALA A 399 18.98 -5.17 6.75
N VAL A 400 18.55 -5.86 5.70
CA VAL A 400 19.45 -6.44 4.70
C VAL A 400 20.21 -5.35 3.93
N LEU A 401 19.49 -4.30 3.50
CA LEU A 401 20.10 -3.16 2.81
C LEU A 401 21.16 -2.46 3.69
N ALA A 402 20.84 -2.23 4.98
CA ALA A 402 21.78 -1.58 5.90
C ALA A 402 23.04 -2.41 6.16
N ARG A 403 22.92 -3.72 6.16
CA ARG A 403 24.06 -4.67 6.28
C ARG A 403 24.80 -4.91 4.97
N THR A 404 24.30 -4.43 3.82
CA THR A 404 24.95 -4.63 2.53
C THR A 404 26.18 -3.74 2.41
N PRO A 405 27.41 -4.32 2.32
CA PRO A 405 28.63 -3.52 2.21
C PRO A 405 28.67 -2.74 0.89
N GLY A 406 29.16 -1.50 0.95
CA GLY A 406 29.33 -0.65 -0.22
C GLY A 406 28.03 -0.12 -0.85
N LEU A 407 26.86 -0.34 -0.22
CA LEU A 407 25.62 0.29 -0.67
C LEU A 407 25.55 1.75 -0.24
N ALA A 408 25.48 2.65 -1.23
CA ALA A 408 25.42 4.10 -1.04
C ALA A 408 24.37 4.73 -1.95
N LEU A 409 23.93 5.95 -1.61
CA LEU A 409 23.20 6.78 -2.57
C LEU A 409 24.19 7.31 -3.62
N ALA A 410 23.84 7.17 -4.87
CA ALA A 410 24.63 7.69 -6.00
C ALA A 410 24.28 9.15 -6.33
N ASP A 411 23.16 9.64 -5.82
CA ASP A 411 22.66 11.00 -6.03
C ASP A 411 22.02 11.49 -4.72
N HIS A 412 22.37 12.69 -4.27
CA HIS A 412 21.80 13.32 -3.08
C HIS A 412 20.50 14.11 -3.37
N ARG A 413 20.08 14.18 -4.64
CA ARG A 413 18.83 14.85 -4.99
C ARG A 413 17.64 13.95 -4.68
N PRO A 414 16.76 14.33 -3.74
CA PRO A 414 15.59 13.53 -3.43
C PRO A 414 14.66 13.46 -4.67
N PRO A 415 14.16 12.27 -5.02
CA PRO A 415 13.15 12.14 -6.07
C PRO A 415 11.88 12.89 -5.66
N ARG A 416 11.17 13.44 -6.65
CA ARG A 416 9.83 14.03 -6.41
C ARG A 416 8.84 12.91 -6.07
N ARG A 417 7.81 13.24 -5.30
CA ARG A 417 6.64 12.39 -5.15
C ARG A 417 5.76 12.52 -6.39
N VAL A 418 5.44 11.42 -7.03
CA VAL A 418 4.58 11.37 -8.22
C VAL A 418 3.51 10.31 -8.06
N PHE A 419 2.39 10.48 -8.73
CA PHE A 419 1.36 9.46 -8.75
C PHE A 419 1.80 8.25 -9.58
N SER A 420 1.65 7.06 -9.00
CA SER A 420 1.67 5.76 -9.66
C SER A 420 0.32 5.10 -9.39
N GLY A 421 -0.63 5.26 -10.30
CA GLY A 421 -2.02 4.95 -10.00
C GLY A 421 -2.55 5.81 -8.83
N PRO A 422 -3.14 5.20 -7.79
CA PRO A 422 -3.64 5.92 -6.60
C PRO A 422 -2.54 6.17 -5.54
N LEU A 423 -1.32 5.70 -5.76
CA LEU A 423 -0.22 5.73 -4.81
C LEU A 423 0.74 6.88 -5.10
N LEU A 424 1.43 7.36 -4.06
CA LEU A 424 2.57 8.25 -4.19
C LEU A 424 3.88 7.46 -4.14
N ALA A 425 4.57 7.46 -5.28
CA ALA A 425 5.85 6.81 -5.43
C ALA A 425 6.96 7.83 -5.70
N PRO A 426 8.24 7.50 -5.49
CA PRO A 426 9.33 8.34 -5.89
C PRO A 426 9.47 8.36 -7.41
N SER A 427 9.68 9.56 -7.98
CA SER A 427 9.86 9.76 -9.43
C SER A 427 11.09 9.05 -9.97
N ARG A 428 11.15 8.82 -11.28
CA ARG A 428 12.30 8.26 -12.00
C ARG A 428 12.80 6.91 -11.47
N GLY A 429 11.90 6.10 -10.91
CA GLY A 429 12.23 4.79 -10.33
C GLY A 429 12.89 4.86 -8.96
N GLY A 430 12.77 5.97 -8.24
CA GLY A 430 13.25 6.11 -6.86
C GLY A 430 14.66 6.69 -6.71
N PRO A 431 15.24 6.59 -5.51
CA PRO A 431 16.61 7.03 -5.27
C PRO A 431 17.58 6.24 -6.15
N ARG A 432 18.61 6.90 -6.64
CA ARG A 432 19.69 6.22 -7.32
C ARG A 432 20.68 5.69 -6.29
N ILE A 433 21.00 4.42 -6.43
CA ILE A 433 21.92 3.71 -5.56
C ILE A 433 23.14 3.23 -6.35
N LEU A 434 24.25 3.12 -5.66
CA LEU A 434 25.47 2.49 -6.14
C LEU A 434 25.85 1.37 -5.18
N LEU A 435 26.05 0.18 -5.68
CA LEU A 435 26.65 -0.92 -4.95
C LEU A 435 28.10 -1.05 -5.44
N GLN A 436 29.07 -0.77 -4.57
CA GLN A 436 30.48 -0.81 -4.90
C GLN A 436 30.94 -2.22 -5.28
N GLU A 437 31.91 -2.31 -6.16
CA GLU A 437 32.61 -3.57 -6.43
C GLU A 437 33.29 -4.05 -5.15
N GLN A 438 33.26 -5.36 -4.91
CA GLN A 438 34.06 -5.91 -3.81
C GLN A 438 35.53 -5.77 -4.19
N ALA A 439 36.32 -5.14 -3.33
CA ALA A 439 37.75 -5.20 -3.48
C ALA A 439 38.17 -6.68 -3.43
N THR A 440 38.72 -7.16 -4.54
CA THR A 440 39.30 -8.50 -4.67
C THR A 440 40.50 -8.66 -3.75
#